data_473a721aaed9211d6820de10d606f95d
#
_entry.id   473a721aaed9211d6820de10d606f95d
#
_cell.length_a   1.000
_cell.length_b   1.000
_cell.length_c   1.000
_cell.angle_alpha   90.00
_cell.angle_beta   90.00
_cell.angle_gamma   90.00
#
_symmetry.space_group_name_H-M   'P 1'
#
loop_
_entity.id
_entity.type
_entity.pdbx_description
1 polymer ?
#
loop_
_entity_poly.entity_id
_entity_poly.type
_entity_poly.pdbx_seq_one_letter_code
_entity_poly.pdbx_strand_id
1 'polypeptide(L)'
;MQSSLENEKIGNEGGFCVGENEKNQNKMRYEKIIMNISLIGSILFMLSEGFMAYYTKSHSLLMDCIFDVTDLIMIGPFMVLVPLLYKPVTEKRPYGFSQVESLFVVIKYSVLLVITIQLVWDNLYTIFHGGRHVDGGSIAVFELAVCAGCLIIYILMYYFSRKYASLTIQAEIYIWKLDVISSFGVAVAFFIQILVKKTQFAWIAYYVDPVVAIVMACFLLIEPVKMIFVNLKNLVLFAPEQDIMDSIRFVAEKHMDKVYCDIEFLDVIQTGRKTWVEIYFKSHNDLINTKILLQLRNDIRAELRKEFDQVYVELIPSLPD
;
A
#
# COMPACT_ATOMS: atom_id res chain seq x y z
N MET A 1 -35.24 -40.12 -12.87
CA MET A 1 -35.19 -38.79 -13.49
C MET A 1 -34.67 -37.69 -12.51
N GLN A 2 -34.91 -37.82 -11.20
CA GLN A 2 -34.33 -36.91 -10.18
C GLN A 2 -32.82 -37.12 -9.90
N SER A 3 -32.32 -38.37 -9.96
CA SER A 3 -30.91 -38.70 -9.71
C SER A 3 -29.93 -38.24 -10.80
N SER A 4 -30.41 -38.05 -12.04
CA SER A 4 -29.59 -37.54 -13.14
C SER A 4 -29.39 -36.02 -13.08
N LEU A 5 -30.34 -35.28 -12.50
CA LEU A 5 -30.27 -33.82 -12.34
C LEU A 5 -29.38 -33.41 -11.14
N GLU A 6 -29.29 -34.27 -10.12
CA GLU A 6 -28.36 -34.04 -9.01
C GLU A 6 -26.90 -34.29 -9.41
N ASN A 7 -26.63 -35.33 -10.21
CA ASN A 7 -25.26 -35.60 -10.68
C ASN A 7 -24.76 -34.55 -11.70
N GLU A 8 -25.63 -33.92 -12.47
CA GLU A 8 -25.28 -32.85 -13.40
C GLU A 8 -24.96 -31.51 -12.67
N LYS A 9 -25.62 -31.24 -11.53
CA LYS A 9 -25.30 -30.10 -10.67
C LYS A 9 -23.96 -30.25 -9.93
N ILE A 10 -23.65 -31.43 -9.41
CA ILE A 10 -22.41 -31.73 -8.72
C ILE A 10 -21.20 -31.68 -9.69
N GLY A 11 -21.39 -32.13 -10.94
CA GLY A 11 -20.34 -32.05 -11.97
C GLY A 11 -20.02 -30.63 -12.43
N ASN A 12 -21.00 -29.72 -12.42
CA ASN A 12 -20.81 -28.34 -12.85
C ASN A 12 -20.21 -27.46 -11.74
N GLU A 13 -20.49 -27.72 -10.46
CA GLU A 13 -19.87 -27.04 -9.33
C GLU A 13 -18.40 -27.45 -9.13
N GLY A 14 -18.06 -28.72 -9.35
CA GLY A 14 -16.69 -29.22 -9.28
C GLY A 14 -15.76 -28.65 -10.38
N GLY A 15 -16.26 -28.47 -11.59
CA GLY A 15 -15.51 -27.86 -12.72
C GLY A 15 -15.27 -26.36 -12.53
N PHE A 16 -16.21 -25.65 -11.93
CA PHE A 16 -16.07 -24.22 -11.64
C PHE A 16 -15.06 -23.96 -10.51
N CYS A 17 -15.09 -24.76 -9.45
CA CYS A 17 -14.12 -24.66 -8.33
C CYS A 17 -12.69 -25.03 -8.72
N VAL A 18 -12.50 -25.97 -9.67
CA VAL A 18 -11.14 -26.37 -10.11
C VAL A 18 -10.50 -25.27 -10.96
N GLY A 19 -11.25 -24.65 -11.88
CA GLY A 19 -10.76 -23.55 -12.72
C GLY A 19 -10.44 -22.28 -11.92
N GLU A 20 -11.19 -22.01 -10.86
CA GLU A 20 -10.97 -20.86 -9.97
C GLU A 20 -9.74 -21.05 -9.09
N ASN A 21 -9.50 -22.27 -8.60
CA ASN A 21 -8.29 -22.63 -7.85
C ASN A 21 -7.01 -22.55 -8.71
N GLU A 22 -7.04 -23.02 -9.94
CA GLU A 22 -5.91 -22.89 -10.87
C GLU A 22 -5.60 -21.43 -11.21
N LYS A 23 -6.63 -20.61 -11.43
CA LYS A 23 -6.47 -19.18 -11.69
C LYS A 23 -5.88 -18.44 -10.49
N ASN A 24 -6.31 -18.77 -9.26
CA ASN A 24 -5.79 -18.20 -8.02
C ASN A 24 -4.36 -18.66 -7.73
N GLN A 25 -4.01 -19.91 -8.00
CA GLN A 25 -2.63 -20.40 -7.85
C GLN A 25 -1.68 -19.73 -8.85
N ASN A 26 -2.10 -19.55 -10.09
CA ASN A 26 -1.32 -18.83 -11.09
C ASN A 26 -1.13 -17.36 -10.69
N LYS A 27 -2.19 -16.69 -10.21
CA LYS A 27 -2.11 -15.31 -9.70
C LYS A 27 -1.07 -15.19 -8.58
N MET A 28 -1.14 -16.06 -7.56
CA MET A 28 -0.16 -16.08 -6.46
C MET A 28 1.28 -16.33 -6.92
N ARG A 29 1.48 -17.17 -7.94
CA ARG A 29 2.81 -17.44 -8.49
C ARG A 29 3.39 -16.21 -9.19
N TYR A 30 2.60 -15.49 -9.96
CA TYR A 30 3.02 -14.24 -10.61
C TYR A 30 3.28 -13.13 -9.61
N GLU A 31 2.42 -12.98 -8.59
CA GLU A 31 2.67 -12.03 -7.49
C GLU A 31 4.00 -12.29 -6.80
N LYS A 32 4.30 -13.55 -6.47
CA LYS A 32 5.58 -13.92 -5.86
C LYS A 32 6.79 -13.59 -6.75
N ILE A 33 6.68 -13.82 -8.06
CA ILE A 33 7.76 -13.49 -8.99
C ILE A 33 7.99 -11.98 -9.03
N ILE A 34 6.94 -11.19 -9.13
CA ILE A 34 7.02 -9.74 -9.18
C ILE A 34 7.60 -9.19 -7.87
N MET A 35 7.11 -9.67 -6.72
CA MET A 35 7.63 -9.28 -5.41
C MET A 35 9.09 -9.66 -5.22
N ASN A 36 9.53 -10.83 -5.72
CA ASN A 36 10.93 -11.21 -5.65
C ASN A 36 11.82 -10.33 -6.55
N ILE A 37 11.34 -9.95 -7.73
CA ILE A 37 12.07 -9.02 -8.63
C ILE A 37 12.21 -7.66 -7.94
N SER A 38 11.12 -7.13 -7.37
CA SER A 38 11.13 -5.89 -6.61
C SER A 38 12.11 -5.96 -5.44
N LEU A 39 12.04 -7.00 -4.62
CA LEU A 39 12.91 -7.19 -3.46
C LEU A 39 14.39 -7.23 -3.84
N ILE A 40 14.75 -8.01 -4.87
CA ILE A 40 16.15 -8.11 -5.34
C ILE A 40 16.62 -6.76 -5.89
N GLY A 41 15.78 -6.09 -6.68
CA GLY A 41 16.06 -4.75 -7.19
C GLY A 41 16.31 -3.75 -6.08
N SER A 42 15.41 -3.64 -5.10
CA SER A 42 15.53 -2.72 -3.97
C SER A 42 16.78 -2.98 -3.14
N ILE A 43 17.15 -4.25 -2.88
CA ILE A 43 18.40 -4.57 -2.17
C ILE A 43 19.62 -4.09 -2.98
N LEU A 44 19.63 -4.27 -4.28
CA LEU A 44 20.74 -3.91 -5.13
C LEU A 44 20.90 -2.39 -5.22
N PHE A 45 19.80 -1.65 -5.39
CA PHE A 45 19.83 -0.19 -5.41
C PHE A 45 20.20 0.39 -4.06
N MET A 46 19.59 -0.06 -2.96
CA MET A 46 19.94 0.35 -1.61
C MET A 46 21.45 0.22 -1.32
N LEU A 47 22.05 -0.93 -1.67
CA LEU A 47 23.49 -1.14 -1.45
C LEU A 47 24.34 -0.22 -2.33
N SER A 48 23.95 -0.01 -3.58
CA SER A 48 24.69 0.86 -4.51
C SER A 48 24.58 2.33 -4.12
N GLU A 49 23.40 2.78 -3.74
CA GLU A 49 23.14 4.15 -3.26
C GLU A 49 23.83 4.44 -1.93
N GLY A 50 23.77 3.49 -0.97
CA GLY A 50 24.48 3.60 0.29
C GLY A 50 26.00 3.70 0.10
N PHE A 51 26.57 2.92 -0.79
CA PHE A 51 27.99 2.99 -1.15
C PHE A 51 28.33 4.35 -1.78
N MET A 52 27.53 4.80 -2.75
CA MET A 52 27.75 6.11 -3.41
C MET A 52 27.52 7.28 -2.48
N ALA A 53 26.51 7.23 -1.59
CA ALA A 53 26.27 8.25 -0.57
C ALA A 53 27.49 8.38 0.37
N TYR A 54 28.06 7.24 0.80
CA TYR A 54 29.28 7.24 1.63
C TYR A 54 30.49 7.81 0.90
N TYR A 55 30.68 7.42 -0.36
CA TYR A 55 31.82 7.85 -1.19
C TYR A 55 31.74 9.36 -1.53
N THR A 56 30.57 9.83 -1.96
CA THR A 56 30.37 11.22 -2.41
C THR A 56 30.05 12.17 -1.27
N LYS A 57 29.67 11.65 -0.09
CA LYS A 57 29.14 12.39 1.05
C LYS A 57 27.92 13.25 0.69
N SER A 58 27.15 12.80 -0.30
CA SER A 58 25.92 13.43 -0.74
C SER A 58 24.77 13.06 0.19
N HIS A 59 24.01 14.06 0.64
CA HIS A 59 22.82 13.86 1.45
C HIS A 59 21.59 13.54 0.60
N SER A 60 21.55 13.93 -0.68
CA SER A 60 20.49 13.52 -1.58
C SER A 60 20.52 12.00 -1.81
N LEU A 61 21.69 11.41 -2.12
CA LEU A 61 21.86 9.97 -2.23
C LEU A 61 21.60 9.22 -0.90
N LEU A 62 22.00 9.82 0.23
CA LEU A 62 21.70 9.25 1.53
C LEU A 62 20.19 9.20 1.79
N MET A 63 19.46 10.20 1.30
CA MET A 63 18.01 10.27 1.42
C MET A 63 17.33 9.12 0.65
N ASP A 64 17.69 8.90 -0.61
CA ASP A 64 17.19 7.78 -1.42
C ASP A 64 17.48 6.45 -0.74
N CYS A 65 18.72 6.21 -0.33
CA CYS A 65 19.11 5.01 0.41
C CYS A 65 18.27 4.78 1.68
N ILE A 66 17.95 5.83 2.45
CA ILE A 66 17.13 5.70 3.66
C ILE A 66 15.70 5.31 3.34
N PHE A 67 15.12 5.85 2.26
CA PHE A 67 13.79 5.45 1.81
C PHE A 67 13.79 4.00 1.35
N ASP A 68 14.77 3.58 0.57
CA ASP A 68 14.92 2.18 0.12
C ASP A 68 15.10 1.20 1.29
N VAL A 69 15.97 1.53 2.27
CA VAL A 69 16.13 0.73 3.51
C VAL A 69 14.80 0.63 4.26
N THR A 70 14.04 1.72 4.31
CA THR A 70 12.78 1.76 5.02
C THR A 70 11.74 0.86 4.33
N ASP A 71 11.71 0.83 3.01
CA ASP A 71 10.82 -0.06 2.25
C ASP A 71 11.25 -1.53 2.36
N LEU A 72 12.53 -1.81 2.33
CA LEU A 72 13.07 -3.15 2.58
C LEU A 72 12.74 -3.70 3.99
N ILE A 73 12.83 -2.86 5.03
CA ILE A 73 12.43 -3.23 6.40
C ILE A 73 10.95 -3.58 6.47
N MET A 74 10.10 -3.04 5.57
CA MET A 74 8.69 -3.45 5.47
C MET A 74 8.52 -4.85 4.92
N ILE A 75 9.27 -5.19 3.87
CA ILE A 75 9.09 -6.47 3.18
C ILE A 75 9.43 -7.65 4.10
N GLY A 76 10.52 -7.56 4.88
CA GLY A 76 10.97 -8.64 5.75
C GLY A 76 9.97 -9.04 6.84
N PRO A 77 9.65 -8.17 7.80
CA PRO A 77 8.63 -8.44 8.83
C PRO A 77 7.25 -8.68 8.25
N PHE A 78 6.90 -8.05 7.11
CA PHE A 78 5.64 -8.29 6.44
C PHE A 78 5.53 -9.73 5.94
N MET A 79 6.60 -10.32 5.41
CA MET A 79 6.62 -11.74 5.04
C MET A 79 6.39 -12.67 6.23
N VAL A 80 6.86 -12.30 7.42
CA VAL A 80 6.60 -13.05 8.68
C VAL A 80 5.21 -12.76 9.23
N LEU A 81 4.73 -11.53 9.07
CA LEU A 81 3.41 -11.09 9.55
C LEU A 81 2.27 -11.64 8.69
N VAL A 82 2.46 -11.76 7.37
CA VAL A 82 1.44 -12.26 6.43
C VAL A 82 0.80 -13.57 6.88
N PRO A 83 1.52 -14.64 7.28
CA PRO A 83 0.89 -15.86 7.76
C PRO A 83 0.05 -15.65 9.04
N LEU A 84 0.39 -14.67 9.87
CA LEU A 84 -0.36 -14.31 11.07
C LEU A 84 -1.65 -13.56 10.72
N LEU A 85 -1.64 -12.72 9.69
CA LEU A 85 -2.81 -11.97 9.22
C LEU A 85 -3.91 -12.88 8.66
N TYR A 86 -3.52 -14.02 8.09
CA TYR A 86 -4.46 -15.01 7.55
C TYR A 86 -5.02 -15.97 8.61
N LYS A 87 -4.54 -15.92 9.87
CA LYS A 87 -5.14 -16.73 10.92
C LYS A 87 -6.60 -16.34 11.16
N PRO A 88 -7.47 -17.34 11.36
CA PRO A 88 -8.89 -17.08 11.61
C PRO A 88 -9.08 -16.27 12.89
N VAL A 89 -10.12 -15.50 12.90
CA VAL A 89 -10.61 -14.75 14.07
C VAL A 89 -10.98 -15.74 15.18
N THR A 90 -10.63 -15.41 16.41
CA THR A 90 -10.95 -16.24 17.59
C THR A 90 -11.58 -15.35 18.66
N GLU A 91 -12.31 -15.95 19.61
CA GLU A 91 -12.91 -15.22 20.75
C GLU A 91 -11.90 -14.37 21.52
N LYS A 92 -10.64 -14.83 21.62
CA LYS A 92 -9.55 -14.08 22.28
C LYS A 92 -9.02 -12.93 21.41
N ARG A 93 -9.30 -12.92 20.11
CA ARG A 93 -8.81 -11.94 19.14
C ARG A 93 -9.89 -11.69 18.09
N PRO A 94 -10.92 -10.92 18.44
CA PRO A 94 -12.09 -10.71 17.59
C PRO A 94 -11.74 -10.01 16.27
N TYR A 95 -10.72 -9.16 16.24
CA TYR A 95 -10.23 -8.51 15.02
C TYR A 95 -9.00 -9.20 14.39
N GLY A 96 -8.56 -10.33 14.95
CA GLY A 96 -7.37 -11.05 14.49
C GLY A 96 -6.07 -10.30 14.77
N PHE A 97 -5.14 -10.31 13.80
CA PHE A 97 -3.84 -9.63 13.91
C PHE A 97 -3.73 -8.37 13.04
N SER A 98 -4.82 -7.91 12.46
CA SER A 98 -4.80 -6.78 11.52
C SER A 98 -4.34 -5.46 12.18
N GLN A 99 -4.65 -5.28 13.47
CA GLN A 99 -4.16 -4.11 14.23
C GLN A 99 -2.64 -4.11 14.41
N VAL A 100 -2.01 -5.29 14.46
CA VAL A 100 -0.55 -5.41 14.54
C VAL A 100 0.10 -4.91 13.24
N GLU A 101 -0.53 -5.14 12.08
CA GLU A 101 -0.09 -4.58 10.80
C GLU A 101 -0.12 -3.05 10.84
N SER A 102 -1.25 -2.46 11.23
CA SER A 102 -1.38 -0.99 11.34
C SER A 102 -0.39 -0.39 12.33
N LEU A 103 -0.18 -1.03 13.49
CA LEU A 103 0.81 -0.59 14.48
C LEU A 103 2.23 -0.61 13.90
N PHE A 104 2.59 -1.68 13.18
CA PHE A 104 3.90 -1.80 12.55
C PHE A 104 4.13 -0.70 11.51
N VAL A 105 3.12 -0.42 10.67
CA VAL A 105 3.16 0.66 9.68
C VAL A 105 3.35 2.02 10.35
N VAL A 106 2.61 2.31 11.43
CA VAL A 106 2.76 3.56 12.19
C VAL A 106 4.17 3.71 12.76
N ILE A 107 4.71 2.66 13.39
CA ILE A 107 6.08 2.69 13.96
C ILE A 107 7.11 2.95 12.85
N LYS A 108 7.03 2.21 11.74
CA LYS A 108 7.94 2.36 10.62
C LYS A 108 7.98 3.80 10.09
N TYR A 109 6.82 4.30 9.69
CA TYR A 109 6.75 5.64 9.10
C TYR A 109 7.05 6.75 10.11
N SER A 110 6.80 6.52 11.41
CA SER A 110 7.23 7.45 12.46
C SER A 110 8.76 7.51 12.58
N VAL A 111 9.44 6.38 12.52
CA VAL A 111 10.92 6.34 12.52
C VAL A 111 11.47 7.04 11.27
N LEU A 112 10.91 6.75 10.09
CA LEU A 112 11.28 7.41 8.85
C LEU A 112 11.09 8.93 8.94
N LEU A 113 9.96 9.39 9.48
CA LEU A 113 9.67 10.81 9.68
C LEU A 113 10.74 11.50 10.54
N VAL A 114 11.10 10.87 11.67
CA VAL A 114 12.13 11.43 12.57
C VAL A 114 13.48 11.53 11.88
N ILE A 115 13.92 10.48 11.18
CA ILE A 115 15.20 10.47 10.45
C ILE A 115 15.19 11.52 9.34
N THR A 116 14.08 11.65 8.61
CA THR A 116 13.97 12.63 7.52
C THR A 116 13.96 14.06 8.04
N ILE A 117 13.25 14.34 9.15
CA ILE A 117 13.30 15.67 9.79
C ILE A 117 14.73 16.01 10.22
N GLN A 118 15.47 15.05 10.79
CA GLN A 118 16.87 15.23 11.15
C GLN A 118 17.72 15.59 9.91
N LEU A 119 17.55 14.86 8.80
CA LEU A 119 18.26 15.14 7.56
C LEU A 119 17.91 16.51 6.96
N VAL A 120 16.65 16.91 7.00
CA VAL A 120 16.23 18.26 6.58
C VAL A 120 16.93 19.32 7.44
N TRP A 121 16.96 19.12 8.75
CA TRP A 121 17.64 20.04 9.67
C TRP A 121 19.14 20.15 9.35
N ASP A 122 19.82 19.04 9.14
CA ASP A 122 21.26 19.00 8.80
C ASP A 122 21.55 19.67 7.45
N ASN A 123 20.64 19.52 6.48
CA ASN A 123 20.78 20.20 5.19
C ASN A 123 20.49 21.71 5.28
N LEU A 124 19.50 22.13 6.08
CA LEU A 124 19.29 23.56 6.37
C LEU A 124 20.51 24.16 7.06
N TYR A 125 21.05 23.49 8.06
CA TYR A 125 22.29 23.93 8.73
C TYR A 125 23.44 24.09 7.72
N THR A 126 23.61 23.12 6.81
CA THR A 126 24.62 23.14 5.75
C THR A 126 24.44 24.35 4.83
N ILE A 127 23.20 24.69 4.44
CA ILE A 127 22.90 25.87 3.60
C ILE A 127 23.37 27.16 4.31
N PHE A 128 23.07 27.32 5.59
CA PHE A 128 23.46 28.52 6.34
C PHE A 128 24.99 28.63 6.63
N HIS A 129 25.72 27.49 6.50
CA HIS A 129 27.17 27.46 6.74
C HIS A 129 28.02 27.36 5.46
N GLY A 130 27.45 27.73 4.32
CA GLY A 130 28.20 27.86 3.06
C GLY A 130 28.06 26.71 2.07
N GLY A 131 27.15 25.80 2.33
CA GLY A 131 26.86 24.68 1.42
C GLY A 131 27.82 23.50 1.60
N ARG A 132 27.71 22.53 0.69
CA ARG A 132 28.53 21.30 0.71
C ARG A 132 29.27 21.10 -0.61
N HIS A 133 30.51 20.68 -0.53
CA HIS A 133 31.27 20.32 -1.72
C HIS A 133 31.06 18.85 -2.05
N VAL A 134 30.29 18.56 -3.11
CA VAL A 134 30.10 17.22 -3.63
C VAL A 134 30.56 17.11 -5.07
N ASP A 135 30.93 15.91 -5.50
CA ASP A 135 31.23 15.65 -6.92
C ASP A 135 29.95 15.38 -7.69
N GLY A 136 29.33 16.43 -8.19
CA GLY A 136 28.09 16.33 -8.96
C GLY A 136 28.23 15.53 -10.24
N GLY A 137 29.46 15.37 -10.79
CA GLY A 137 29.66 14.56 -11.96
C GLY A 137 29.43 13.08 -11.71
N SER A 138 30.04 12.56 -10.67
CA SER A 138 29.87 11.17 -10.25
C SER A 138 28.42 10.88 -9.84
N ILE A 139 27.78 11.83 -9.13
CA ILE A 139 26.36 11.68 -8.72
C ILE A 139 25.44 11.67 -9.94
N ALA A 140 25.58 12.62 -10.86
CA ALA A 140 24.71 12.68 -12.06
C ALA A 140 24.79 11.42 -12.90
N VAL A 141 25.98 10.87 -13.11
CA VAL A 141 26.18 9.63 -13.88
C VAL A 141 25.60 8.42 -13.14
N PHE A 142 25.79 8.34 -11.83
CA PHE A 142 25.24 7.28 -11.00
C PHE A 142 23.71 7.30 -11.04
N GLU A 143 23.10 8.45 -10.81
CA GLU A 143 21.64 8.62 -10.83
C GLU A 143 21.00 8.32 -12.19
N LEU A 144 21.68 8.63 -13.29
CA LEU A 144 21.25 8.18 -14.62
C LEU A 144 21.27 6.67 -14.75
N ALA A 145 22.28 6.01 -14.19
CA ALA A 145 22.36 4.54 -14.20
C ALA A 145 21.26 3.92 -13.32
N VAL A 146 20.98 4.48 -12.14
CA VAL A 146 19.87 4.10 -11.26
C VAL A 146 18.53 4.30 -11.97
N CYS A 147 18.29 5.48 -12.53
CA CYS A 147 17.08 5.79 -13.31
C CYS A 147 16.85 4.78 -14.44
N ALA A 148 17.88 4.44 -15.21
CA ALA A 148 17.79 3.43 -16.27
C ALA A 148 17.46 2.04 -15.71
N GLY A 149 18.05 1.66 -14.58
CA GLY A 149 17.77 0.40 -13.90
C GLY A 149 16.34 0.33 -13.36
N CYS A 150 15.89 1.38 -12.66
CA CYS A 150 14.50 1.49 -12.16
C CYS A 150 13.49 1.45 -13.33
N LEU A 151 13.81 2.11 -14.46
CA LEU A 151 12.96 2.10 -15.64
C LEU A 151 12.84 0.69 -16.24
N ILE A 152 13.93 -0.08 -16.27
CA ILE A 152 13.93 -1.47 -16.75
C ILE A 152 13.03 -2.32 -15.84
N ILE A 153 13.17 -2.21 -14.52
CA ILE A 153 12.36 -2.97 -13.57
C ILE A 153 10.89 -2.55 -13.69
N TYR A 154 10.60 -1.25 -13.76
CA TYR A 154 9.26 -0.72 -13.97
C TYR A 154 8.59 -1.32 -15.23
N ILE A 155 9.27 -1.27 -16.37
CA ILE A 155 8.77 -1.82 -17.64
C ILE A 155 8.52 -3.31 -17.53
N LEU A 156 9.44 -4.04 -16.90
CA LEU A 156 9.36 -5.49 -16.72
C LEU A 156 8.17 -5.87 -15.84
N MET A 157 7.99 -5.19 -14.72
CA MET A 157 6.84 -5.38 -13.83
C MET A 157 5.52 -4.98 -14.50
N TYR A 158 5.50 -3.86 -15.22
CA TYR A 158 4.33 -3.40 -15.96
C TYR A 158 3.89 -4.42 -17.02
N TYR A 159 4.85 -5.00 -17.74
CA TYR A 159 4.58 -6.05 -18.73
C TYR A 159 3.99 -7.33 -18.12
N PHE A 160 4.55 -7.78 -16.98
CA PHE A 160 4.06 -8.95 -16.28
C PHE A 160 2.70 -8.71 -15.61
N SER A 161 2.41 -7.47 -15.16
CA SER A 161 1.15 -7.12 -14.49
C SER A 161 -0.06 -7.13 -15.41
N ARG A 162 0.13 -6.94 -16.73
CA ARG A 162 -0.98 -6.91 -17.70
C ARG A 162 -1.86 -8.16 -17.65
N LYS A 163 -1.32 -9.29 -17.21
CA LYS A 163 -2.02 -10.57 -17.19
C LYS A 163 -2.78 -10.81 -15.87
N TYR A 164 -2.28 -10.23 -14.77
CA TYR A 164 -2.86 -10.42 -13.43
C TYR A 164 -2.68 -9.13 -12.61
N ALA A 165 -3.68 -8.24 -12.68
CA ALA A 165 -3.68 -7.03 -11.87
C ALA A 165 -4.15 -7.36 -10.45
N SER A 166 -3.24 -7.28 -9.45
CA SER A 166 -3.62 -7.19 -8.04
C SER A 166 -3.27 -5.80 -7.49
N LEU A 167 -3.94 -5.39 -6.42
CA LEU A 167 -3.66 -4.10 -5.76
C LEU A 167 -2.21 -4.01 -5.30
N THR A 168 -1.64 -5.12 -4.81
CA THR A 168 -0.23 -5.20 -4.39
C THR A 168 0.72 -4.95 -5.56
N ILE A 169 0.49 -5.57 -6.71
CA ILE A 169 1.30 -5.36 -7.91
C ILE A 169 1.20 -3.91 -8.39
N GLN A 170 0.01 -3.32 -8.37
CA GLN A 170 -0.18 -1.93 -8.77
C GLN A 170 0.58 -0.96 -7.85
N ALA A 171 0.56 -1.21 -6.54
CA ALA A 171 1.31 -0.43 -5.56
C ALA A 171 2.83 -0.50 -5.83
N GLU A 172 3.37 -1.70 -6.05
CA GLU A 172 4.80 -1.89 -6.37
C GLU A 172 5.20 -1.17 -7.68
N ILE A 173 4.40 -1.30 -8.74
CA ILE A 173 4.64 -0.59 -10.01
C ILE A 173 4.63 0.93 -9.80
N TYR A 174 3.75 1.43 -8.93
CA TYR A 174 3.69 2.84 -8.62
C TYR A 174 4.95 3.32 -7.89
N ILE A 175 5.48 2.54 -6.94
CA ILE A 175 6.73 2.83 -6.23
C ILE A 175 7.88 2.93 -7.25
N TRP A 176 8.10 1.90 -8.07
CA TRP A 176 9.14 1.93 -9.11
C TRP A 176 9.01 3.08 -10.11
N LYS A 177 7.78 3.51 -10.40
CA LYS A 177 7.54 4.72 -11.21
C LYS A 177 8.01 5.98 -10.50
N LEU A 178 7.78 6.09 -9.20
CA LEU A 178 8.25 7.23 -8.40
C LEU A 178 9.78 7.25 -8.35
N ASP A 179 10.44 6.10 -8.18
CA ASP A 179 11.89 5.99 -8.16
C ASP A 179 12.52 6.44 -9.48
N VAL A 180 11.94 6.08 -10.63
CA VAL A 180 12.36 6.59 -11.93
C VAL A 180 12.28 8.12 -12.00
N ILE A 181 11.18 8.71 -11.52
CA ILE A 181 10.97 10.16 -11.54
C ILE A 181 11.96 10.86 -10.60
N SER A 182 12.15 10.30 -9.40
CA SER A 182 13.06 10.82 -8.38
C SER A 182 14.50 10.83 -8.89
N SER A 183 15.04 9.67 -9.28
CA SER A 183 16.42 9.53 -9.77
C SER A 183 16.67 10.39 -11.01
N PHE A 184 15.70 10.51 -11.92
CA PHE A 184 15.82 11.40 -13.06
C PHE A 184 15.91 12.88 -12.62
N GLY A 185 15.07 13.29 -11.67
CA GLY A 185 15.07 14.64 -11.10
C GLY A 185 16.41 14.99 -10.46
N VAL A 186 16.97 14.07 -9.68
CA VAL A 186 18.28 14.23 -9.04
C VAL A 186 19.39 14.32 -10.09
N ALA A 187 19.39 13.42 -11.08
CA ALA A 187 20.37 13.46 -12.17
C ALA A 187 20.37 14.79 -12.89
N VAL A 188 19.19 15.34 -13.22
CA VAL A 188 19.04 16.64 -13.86
C VAL A 188 19.58 17.78 -12.98
N ALA A 189 19.28 17.75 -11.68
CA ALA A 189 19.77 18.77 -10.74
C ALA A 189 21.30 18.78 -10.65
N PHE A 190 21.94 17.60 -10.56
CA PHE A 190 23.40 17.52 -10.54
C PHE A 190 24.04 17.81 -11.91
N PHE A 191 23.35 17.53 -13.00
CA PHE A 191 23.80 17.95 -14.32
C PHE A 191 23.80 19.49 -14.43
N ILE A 192 22.76 20.16 -13.94
CA ILE A 192 22.72 21.64 -13.82
C ILE A 192 23.87 22.14 -12.94
N GLN A 193 24.17 21.46 -11.83
CA GLN A 193 25.32 21.79 -10.96
C GLN A 193 26.64 21.84 -11.74
N ILE A 194 26.89 20.85 -12.61
CA ILE A 194 28.11 20.80 -13.44
C ILE A 194 28.20 22.02 -14.37
N LEU A 195 27.06 22.40 -14.98
CA LEU A 195 26.99 23.56 -15.85
C LEU A 195 27.24 24.85 -15.08
N VAL A 196 26.62 25.01 -13.93
CA VAL A 196 26.75 26.22 -13.09
C VAL A 196 28.19 26.38 -12.56
N LYS A 197 28.89 25.31 -12.24
CA LYS A 197 30.33 25.35 -11.84
C LYS A 197 31.24 26.02 -12.85
N LYS A 198 30.86 26.04 -14.13
CA LYS A 198 31.64 26.68 -15.21
C LYS A 198 31.26 28.14 -15.44
N THR A 199 30.35 28.69 -14.68
CA THR A 199 29.85 30.04 -14.81
C THR A 199 30.33 30.97 -13.67
N GLN A 200 30.00 32.26 -13.73
CA GLN A 200 30.24 33.21 -12.63
C GLN A 200 29.48 32.89 -11.35
N PHE A 201 28.47 31.99 -11.42
CA PHE A 201 27.62 31.54 -10.31
C PHE A 201 28.11 30.25 -9.69
N ALA A 202 29.37 29.88 -9.82
CA ALA A 202 29.95 28.64 -9.31
C ALA A 202 29.69 28.40 -7.80
N TRP A 203 29.46 29.46 -7.02
CA TRP A 203 29.10 29.37 -5.61
C TRP A 203 27.77 28.67 -5.35
N ILE A 204 26.80 28.74 -6.29
CA ILE A 204 25.49 28.07 -6.19
C ILE A 204 25.66 26.54 -6.18
N ALA A 205 26.70 26.03 -6.82
CA ALA A 205 26.96 24.60 -6.92
C ALA A 205 27.10 23.91 -5.56
N TYR A 206 27.52 24.64 -4.51
CA TYR A 206 27.65 24.10 -3.15
C TYR A 206 26.29 23.89 -2.44
N TYR A 207 25.25 24.53 -2.95
CA TYR A 207 23.90 24.47 -2.37
C TYR A 207 23.00 23.46 -3.08
N VAL A 208 23.41 22.92 -4.23
CA VAL A 208 22.56 22.02 -5.03
C VAL A 208 22.22 20.76 -4.25
N ASP A 209 23.22 20.06 -3.67
CA ASP A 209 23.00 18.83 -2.90
C ASP A 209 22.04 19.04 -1.71
N PRO A 210 22.27 19.99 -0.79
CA PRO A 210 21.35 20.15 0.34
C PRO A 210 19.95 20.66 -0.08
N VAL A 211 19.84 21.44 -1.17
CA VAL A 211 18.54 21.87 -1.67
C VAL A 211 17.78 20.69 -2.28
N VAL A 212 18.45 19.89 -3.11
CA VAL A 212 17.86 18.67 -3.70
C VAL A 212 17.41 17.72 -2.60
N ALA A 213 18.24 17.47 -1.58
CA ALA A 213 17.87 16.61 -0.46
C ALA A 213 16.63 17.11 0.30
N ILE A 214 16.49 18.42 0.52
CA ILE A 214 15.32 19.01 1.17
C ILE A 214 14.08 18.86 0.28
N VAL A 215 14.19 19.15 -1.03
CA VAL A 215 13.08 19.02 -1.98
C VAL A 215 12.59 17.58 -2.04
N MET A 216 13.51 16.63 -2.13
CA MET A 216 13.19 15.20 -2.10
C MET A 216 12.53 14.80 -0.78
N ALA A 217 13.08 15.22 0.35
CA ALA A 217 12.49 14.97 1.66
C ALA A 217 11.05 15.46 1.75
N CYS A 218 10.77 16.68 1.31
CA CYS A 218 9.43 17.25 1.29
C CYS A 218 8.47 16.46 0.39
N PHE A 219 8.93 16.01 -0.76
CA PHE A 219 8.13 15.24 -1.71
C PHE A 219 7.85 13.83 -1.20
N LEU A 220 8.88 13.14 -0.71
CA LEU A 220 8.78 11.76 -0.26
C LEU A 220 8.07 11.60 1.09
N LEU A 221 8.00 12.66 1.93
CA LEU A 221 7.30 12.61 3.22
C LEU A 221 5.77 12.67 3.13
N ILE A 222 5.20 13.02 1.99
CA ILE A 222 3.75 13.12 1.83
C ILE A 222 3.07 11.77 2.12
N GLU A 223 3.59 10.70 1.56
CA GLU A 223 3.03 9.35 1.73
C GLU A 223 3.20 8.82 3.15
N PRO A 224 4.40 8.84 3.80
CA PRO A 224 4.56 8.47 5.20
C PRO A 224 3.60 9.17 6.15
N VAL A 225 3.42 10.48 6.01
CA VAL A 225 2.50 11.24 6.85
C VAL A 225 1.06 10.76 6.65
N LYS A 226 0.61 10.60 5.40
CA LYS A 226 -0.71 10.04 5.09
C LYS A 226 -0.90 8.65 5.70
N MET A 227 0.11 7.77 5.55
CA MET A 227 0.07 6.40 6.06
C MET A 227 0.00 6.34 7.59
N ILE A 228 0.70 7.22 8.31
CA ILE A 228 0.57 7.33 9.76
C ILE A 228 -0.87 7.66 10.15
N PHE A 229 -1.47 8.70 9.54
CA PHE A 229 -2.84 9.11 9.87
C PHE A 229 -3.87 8.02 9.56
N VAL A 230 -3.79 7.38 8.41
CA VAL A 230 -4.71 6.28 8.03
C VAL A 230 -4.60 5.12 9.00
N ASN A 231 -3.37 4.69 9.31
CA ASN A 231 -3.18 3.55 10.20
C ASN A 231 -3.46 3.86 11.67
N LEU A 232 -3.30 5.12 12.12
CA LEU A 232 -3.77 5.55 13.44
C LEU A 232 -5.30 5.48 13.52
N LYS A 233 -6.03 5.94 12.49
CA LYS A 233 -7.49 5.79 12.43
C LYS A 233 -7.90 4.31 12.51
N ASN A 234 -7.21 3.43 11.77
CA ASN A 234 -7.45 1.99 11.81
C ASN A 234 -7.19 1.37 13.19
N LEU A 235 -6.17 1.86 13.92
CA LEU A 235 -5.84 1.39 15.27
C LEU A 235 -6.92 1.77 16.30
N VAL A 236 -7.49 2.97 16.19
CA VAL A 236 -8.55 3.45 17.08
C VAL A 236 -9.96 3.11 16.57
N LEU A 237 -10.05 2.29 15.52
CA LEU A 237 -11.29 1.77 14.95
C LEU A 237 -12.26 2.88 14.47
N PHE A 238 -11.72 3.99 13.95
CA PHE A 238 -12.54 4.99 13.29
C PHE A 238 -13.18 4.45 12.02
N ALA A 239 -14.34 4.96 11.68
CA ALA A 239 -14.98 4.69 10.41
C ALA A 239 -14.06 5.04 9.23
N PRO A 240 -14.09 4.27 8.12
CA PRO A 240 -13.31 4.55 6.93
C PRO A 240 -13.73 5.87 6.24
N GLU A 241 -13.02 6.21 5.16
CA GLU A 241 -13.33 7.40 4.36
C GLU A 241 -14.77 7.36 3.82
N GLN A 242 -15.36 8.54 3.61
CA GLN A 242 -16.79 8.67 3.25
C GLN A 242 -17.13 7.91 1.97
N ASP A 243 -16.26 7.90 0.97
CA ASP A 243 -16.47 7.19 -0.29
C ASP A 243 -16.64 5.67 -0.07
N ILE A 244 -15.90 5.11 0.88
CA ILE A 244 -16.01 3.70 1.27
C ILE A 244 -17.33 3.46 2.01
N MET A 245 -17.70 4.35 2.92
CA MET A 245 -18.97 4.28 3.65
C MET A 245 -20.15 4.34 2.69
N ASP A 246 -20.10 5.23 1.69
CA ASP A 246 -21.15 5.40 0.69
C ASP A 246 -21.27 4.18 -0.22
N SER A 247 -20.14 3.58 -0.63
CA SER A 247 -20.13 2.32 -1.41
C SER A 247 -20.77 1.17 -0.63
N ILE A 248 -20.37 0.99 0.64
CA ILE A 248 -20.93 -0.07 1.49
C ILE A 248 -22.42 0.18 1.77
N ARG A 249 -22.81 1.43 2.05
CA ARG A 249 -24.21 1.81 2.26
C ARG A 249 -25.06 1.51 1.04
N PHE A 250 -24.59 1.89 -0.15
CA PHE A 250 -25.31 1.62 -1.40
C PHE A 250 -25.56 0.13 -1.62
N VAL A 251 -24.54 -0.71 -1.39
CA VAL A 251 -24.70 -2.18 -1.50
C VAL A 251 -25.67 -2.71 -0.45
N ALA A 252 -25.58 -2.23 0.80
CA ALA A 252 -26.46 -2.65 1.87
C ALA A 252 -27.93 -2.28 1.57
N GLU A 253 -28.21 -1.02 1.25
CA GLU A 253 -29.56 -0.53 0.93
C GLU A 253 -30.19 -1.31 -0.24
N LYS A 254 -29.44 -1.50 -1.33
CA LYS A 254 -29.89 -2.28 -2.50
C LYS A 254 -30.38 -3.69 -2.15
N HIS A 255 -29.82 -4.31 -1.13
CA HIS A 255 -30.23 -5.66 -0.71
C HIS A 255 -31.29 -5.64 0.39
N MET A 256 -31.23 -4.67 1.31
CA MET A 256 -32.18 -4.52 2.43
C MET A 256 -33.57 -4.12 1.93
N ASP A 257 -33.68 -3.26 0.92
CA ASP A 257 -34.95 -2.85 0.29
C ASP A 257 -35.76 -4.03 -0.23
N LYS A 258 -35.09 -5.10 -0.71
CA LYS A 258 -35.75 -6.32 -1.21
C LYS A 258 -36.53 -7.09 -0.14
N VAL A 259 -36.19 -6.89 1.12
CA VAL A 259 -36.77 -7.58 2.27
C VAL A 259 -37.58 -6.64 3.18
N TYR A 260 -37.85 -5.41 2.72
CA TYR A 260 -38.58 -4.38 3.46
C TYR A 260 -37.98 -4.10 4.85
N CYS A 261 -36.67 -3.93 4.90
CA CYS A 261 -35.93 -3.56 6.10
C CYS A 261 -35.21 -2.23 5.88
N ASP A 262 -35.35 -1.30 6.82
CA ASP A 262 -34.67 -0.01 6.80
C ASP A 262 -33.36 -0.08 7.59
N ILE A 263 -32.29 0.52 7.07
CA ILE A 263 -31.03 0.64 7.77
C ILE A 263 -31.10 1.84 8.72
N GLU A 264 -30.98 1.58 10.04
CA GLU A 264 -30.94 2.64 11.05
C GLU A 264 -29.52 3.14 11.28
N PHE A 265 -28.58 2.22 11.39
CA PHE A 265 -27.18 2.55 11.64
C PHE A 265 -26.27 1.58 10.90
N LEU A 266 -25.17 2.10 10.36
CA LEU A 266 -24.16 1.33 9.68
C LEU A 266 -22.84 1.55 10.41
N ASP A 267 -22.33 0.50 11.05
CA ASP A 267 -20.99 0.51 11.65
C ASP A 267 -20.02 -0.20 10.73
N VAL A 268 -18.98 0.50 10.31
CA VAL A 268 -17.95 -0.03 9.43
C VAL A 268 -16.58 0.22 10.04
N ILE A 269 -15.87 -0.86 10.30
CA ILE A 269 -14.52 -0.82 10.83
C ILE A 269 -13.56 -1.45 9.80
N GLN A 270 -12.52 -0.71 9.43
CA GLN A 270 -11.43 -1.27 8.62
C GLN A 270 -10.20 -1.51 9.50
N THR A 271 -9.70 -2.74 9.48
CA THR A 271 -8.47 -3.12 10.16
C THR A 271 -7.55 -3.84 9.18
N GLY A 272 -6.56 -3.13 8.63
CA GLY A 272 -5.70 -3.66 7.58
C GLY A 272 -6.52 -4.12 6.35
N ARG A 273 -6.47 -5.43 6.03
CA ARG A 273 -7.20 -6.01 4.88
C ARG A 273 -8.62 -6.44 5.20
N LYS A 274 -9.06 -6.31 6.44
CA LYS A 274 -10.37 -6.78 6.89
C LYS A 274 -11.31 -5.60 7.03
N THR A 275 -12.51 -5.76 6.44
CA THR A 275 -13.60 -4.80 6.57
C THR A 275 -14.75 -5.48 7.33
N TRP A 276 -15.09 -4.93 8.46
CA TRP A 276 -16.20 -5.34 9.31
C TRP A 276 -17.37 -4.41 9.03
N VAL A 277 -18.52 -4.98 8.71
CA VAL A 277 -19.74 -4.24 8.38
C VAL A 277 -20.84 -4.77 9.28
N GLU A 278 -21.27 -3.96 10.22
CA GLU A 278 -22.42 -4.24 11.07
C GLU A 278 -23.59 -3.35 10.63
N ILE A 279 -24.66 -3.99 10.18
CA ILE A 279 -25.85 -3.32 9.67
C ILE A 279 -26.96 -3.46 10.70
N TYR A 280 -27.26 -2.36 11.39
CA TYR A 280 -28.39 -2.26 12.30
C TYR A 280 -29.62 -1.88 11.49
N PHE A 281 -30.65 -2.74 11.55
CA PHE A 281 -31.83 -2.57 10.71
C PHE A 281 -33.12 -2.73 11.49
N LYS A 282 -34.15 -2.02 11.05
CA LYS A 282 -35.51 -2.14 11.51
C LYS A 282 -36.32 -2.94 10.52
N SER A 283 -36.97 -3.99 11.00
CA SER A 283 -37.91 -4.78 10.17
C SER A 283 -39.31 -4.19 10.27
N HIS A 284 -39.99 -4.08 9.15
CA HIS A 284 -41.41 -3.69 9.10
C HIS A 284 -42.33 -4.85 9.49
N ASN A 285 -41.79 -6.06 9.62
CA ASN A 285 -42.53 -7.27 9.99
C ASN A 285 -42.15 -7.72 11.41
N ASP A 286 -43.15 -8.13 12.20
CA ASP A 286 -42.95 -8.64 13.57
C ASP A 286 -42.16 -9.98 13.62
N LEU A 287 -42.11 -10.72 12.51
CA LEU A 287 -41.43 -12.00 12.41
C LEU A 287 -40.30 -11.92 11.37
N ILE A 288 -39.08 -12.18 11.82
CA ILE A 288 -37.91 -12.22 10.96
C ILE A 288 -37.54 -13.68 10.66
N ASN A 289 -37.50 -14.03 9.38
CA ASN A 289 -37.06 -15.34 8.95
C ASN A 289 -35.53 -15.40 8.90
N THR A 290 -34.93 -16.20 9.79
CA THR A 290 -33.48 -16.35 9.89
C THR A 290 -32.81 -16.88 8.62
N LYS A 291 -33.51 -17.69 7.80
CA LYS A 291 -32.98 -18.17 6.52
C LYS A 291 -32.86 -17.04 5.50
N ILE A 292 -33.82 -16.11 5.47
CA ILE A 292 -33.77 -14.94 4.60
C ILE A 292 -32.60 -14.02 5.04
N LEU A 293 -32.44 -13.79 6.34
CA LEU A 293 -31.31 -13.00 6.86
C LEU A 293 -29.96 -13.61 6.50
N LEU A 294 -29.81 -14.93 6.63
CA LEU A 294 -28.58 -15.62 6.24
C LEU A 294 -28.28 -15.45 4.73
N GLN A 295 -29.30 -15.56 3.89
CA GLN A 295 -29.14 -15.37 2.47
C GLN A 295 -28.77 -13.93 2.15
N LEU A 296 -29.49 -12.96 2.73
CA LEU A 296 -29.23 -11.53 2.59
C LEU A 296 -27.79 -11.16 2.99
N ARG A 297 -27.34 -11.65 4.16
CA ARG A 297 -25.96 -11.45 4.62
C ARG A 297 -24.95 -11.99 3.61
N ASN A 298 -25.19 -13.19 3.08
CA ASN A 298 -24.29 -13.81 2.12
C ASN A 298 -24.26 -13.04 0.79
N ASP A 299 -25.40 -12.52 0.33
CA ASP A 299 -25.51 -11.74 -0.90
C ASP A 299 -24.76 -10.40 -0.78
N ILE A 300 -24.98 -9.66 0.32
CA ILE A 300 -24.25 -8.43 0.63
C ILE A 300 -22.74 -8.71 0.70
N ARG A 301 -22.36 -9.75 1.44
CA ARG A 301 -20.95 -10.15 1.56
C ARG A 301 -20.31 -10.52 0.22
N ALA A 302 -21.03 -11.20 -0.65
CA ALA A 302 -20.55 -11.61 -1.97
C ALA A 302 -20.36 -10.40 -2.90
N GLU A 303 -21.23 -9.39 -2.80
CA GLU A 303 -21.10 -8.16 -3.58
C GLU A 303 -19.92 -7.30 -3.06
N LEU A 304 -19.82 -7.09 -1.77
CA LEU A 304 -18.72 -6.34 -1.15
C LEU A 304 -17.34 -6.99 -1.34
N ARG A 305 -17.25 -8.31 -1.44
CA ARG A 305 -16.00 -9.03 -1.76
C ARG A 305 -15.44 -8.78 -3.16
N LYS A 306 -16.18 -8.13 -4.03
CA LYS A 306 -15.66 -7.70 -5.33
C LYS A 306 -14.74 -6.49 -5.22
N GLU A 307 -14.93 -5.69 -4.18
CA GLU A 307 -14.23 -4.44 -3.93
C GLU A 307 -13.24 -4.55 -2.76
N PHE A 308 -13.58 -5.33 -1.72
CA PHE A 308 -12.80 -5.49 -0.50
C PHE A 308 -12.25 -6.92 -0.35
N ASP A 309 -11.03 -7.06 0.16
CA ASP A 309 -10.32 -8.36 0.26
C ASP A 309 -11.00 -9.35 1.23
N GLN A 310 -11.20 -8.95 2.48
CA GLN A 310 -11.81 -9.78 3.52
C GLN A 310 -12.96 -9.02 4.18
N VAL A 311 -14.19 -9.40 3.86
CA VAL A 311 -15.40 -8.77 4.37
C VAL A 311 -16.13 -9.68 5.34
N TYR A 312 -16.45 -9.13 6.50
CA TYR A 312 -17.32 -9.71 7.52
C TYR A 312 -18.57 -8.86 7.60
N VAL A 313 -19.74 -9.46 7.41
CA VAL A 313 -21.04 -8.77 7.45
C VAL A 313 -21.88 -9.39 8.55
N GLU A 314 -22.38 -8.56 9.45
CA GLU A 314 -23.35 -8.94 10.46
C GLU A 314 -24.63 -8.09 10.30
N LEU A 315 -25.78 -8.74 10.45
CA LEU A 315 -27.08 -8.10 10.40
C LEU A 315 -27.68 -8.13 11.80
N ILE A 316 -27.89 -6.97 12.40
CA ILE A 316 -28.32 -6.81 13.78
C ILE A 316 -29.70 -6.14 13.77
N PRO A 317 -30.77 -6.84 14.16
CA PRO A 317 -32.09 -6.22 14.28
C PRO A 317 -32.08 -5.20 15.42
N SER A 318 -32.49 -3.95 15.14
CA SER A 318 -32.72 -2.96 16.17
C SER A 318 -33.99 -3.30 16.92
N LEU A 319 -33.94 -3.27 18.23
CA LEU A 319 -35.13 -3.38 19.06
C LEU A 319 -35.80 -2.00 19.12
N PRO A 320 -37.13 -1.92 19.04
CA PRO A 320 -37.82 -0.68 19.30
C PRO A 320 -37.55 -0.22 20.74
N ASP A 321 -37.23 1.07 20.90
CA ASP A 321 -37.08 1.73 22.21
C ASP A 321 -38.37 1.64 23.03
#